data_42226caf2d413b795645079fabf94a1f
#
_entry.id   42226caf2d413b795645079fabf94a1f
#
_cell.length_a   1.000
_cell.length_b   1.000
_cell.length_c   1.000
_cell.angle_alpha   90.00
_cell.angle_beta   90.00
_cell.angle_gamma   90.00
#
_symmetry.space_group_name_H-M   'P 1'
#
loop_
_entity.id
_entity.type
_entity.pdbx_description
1 polymer ?
#
loop_
_entity_poly.entity_id
_entity_poly.type
_entity_poly.pdbx_seq_one_letter_code
_entity_poly.pdbx_strand_id
1 'polypeptide(L)'
;NSSGYERVETLRRLEGLVSVYMPDMKYSSSLLAEEYSHAPDYPDIALDAIREMLRQTGEPQLDSDGILSRGTLVRHLVLPGAGKNTRGVIDMLAQLPQDFIFSLMAQYTPIPGIEIEYPELGRRITQQEYDRAAEYLERSGIESYYLQGLDSATEEMLPVFDGTGTN
;
A
#
# COMPACT_ATOMS: atom_id res chain seq x y z
N ASN A 1 -7.95 -0.39 8.38
CA ASN A 1 -7.64 -0.24 6.97
C ASN A 1 -7.71 1.25 6.61
N SER A 2 -6.73 1.77 5.88
CA SER A 2 -6.60 3.20 5.58
C SER A 2 -5.95 3.39 4.21
N SER A 3 -6.31 4.48 3.53
CA SER A 3 -5.63 4.90 2.29
C SER A 3 -4.21 5.45 2.52
N GLY A 4 -3.80 5.60 3.79
CA GLY A 4 -2.57 6.28 4.19
C GLY A 4 -2.71 7.81 4.24
N TYR A 5 -3.73 8.39 3.63
CA TYR A 5 -3.91 9.84 3.53
C TYR A 5 -4.64 10.41 4.75
N GLU A 6 -4.03 10.21 5.92
CA GLU A 6 -4.62 10.55 7.21
C GLU A 6 -3.84 11.69 7.90
N ARG A 7 -4.55 12.58 8.57
CA ARG A 7 -3.90 13.59 9.42
C ARG A 7 -3.36 12.96 10.69
N VAL A 8 -2.13 13.24 11.04
CA VAL A 8 -1.47 12.76 12.27
C VAL A 8 -2.29 13.07 13.52
N GLU A 9 -2.91 14.24 13.60
CA GLU A 9 -3.76 14.64 14.72
C GLU A 9 -5.00 13.74 14.87
N THR A 10 -5.55 13.27 13.76
CA THR A 10 -6.66 12.31 13.75
C THR A 10 -6.20 10.96 14.28
N LEU A 11 -5.05 10.47 13.80
CA LEU A 11 -4.47 9.22 14.27
C LEU A 11 -4.15 9.24 15.76
N ARG A 12 -3.63 10.34 16.28
CA ARG A 12 -3.35 10.50 17.72
C ARG A 12 -4.59 10.33 18.61
N ARG A 13 -5.78 10.68 18.10
CA ARG A 13 -7.04 10.45 18.83
C ARG A 13 -7.44 8.98 18.88
N LEU A 14 -6.86 8.16 18.03
CA LEU A 14 -7.09 6.71 17.97
C LEU A 14 -6.08 5.93 18.80
N GLU A 15 -5.10 6.59 19.44
CA GLU A 15 -4.08 5.94 20.23
C GLU A 15 -4.68 5.07 21.34
N GLY A 16 -4.26 3.81 21.41
CA GLY A 16 -4.79 2.83 22.36
C GLY A 16 -6.11 2.17 21.96
N LEU A 17 -6.78 2.65 20.89
CA LEU A 17 -8.03 2.07 20.38
C LEU A 17 -7.79 1.11 19.21
N VAL A 18 -6.69 1.25 18.49
CA VAL A 18 -6.37 0.44 17.31
C VAL A 18 -5.17 -0.42 17.62
N SER A 19 -5.31 -1.73 17.48
CA SER A 19 -4.23 -2.70 17.65
C SER A 19 -3.45 -2.94 16.36
N VAL A 20 -4.13 -2.93 15.21
CA VAL A 20 -3.52 -3.18 13.90
C VAL A 20 -3.91 -2.09 12.91
N TYR A 21 -2.91 -1.42 12.33
CA TYR A 21 -3.10 -0.54 11.20
C TYR A 21 -2.73 -1.23 9.90
N MET A 22 -3.51 -0.97 8.84
CA MET A 22 -3.24 -1.44 7.48
C MET A 22 -3.33 -0.26 6.49
N PRO A 23 -2.34 0.64 6.48
CA PRO A 23 -2.29 1.73 5.51
C PRO A 23 -1.80 1.27 4.14
N ASP A 24 -2.29 1.95 3.10
CA ASP A 24 -1.69 1.90 1.77
C ASP A 24 -0.59 2.96 1.66
N MET A 25 0.52 2.62 1.01
CA MET A 25 1.50 3.58 0.48
C MET A 25 1.44 3.50 -1.05
N LYS A 26 0.67 4.39 -1.68
CA LYS A 26 0.33 4.30 -3.11
C LYS A 26 1.40 4.91 -4.00
N TYR A 27 1.91 6.06 -3.63
CA TYR A 27 2.80 6.87 -4.46
C TYR A 27 4.02 7.33 -3.68
N SER A 28 5.18 7.32 -4.35
CA SER A 28 6.43 7.93 -3.88
C SER A 28 6.70 9.29 -4.53
N SER A 29 5.90 9.67 -5.54
CA SER A 29 6.07 10.86 -6.34
C SER A 29 4.83 11.75 -6.28
N SER A 30 5.03 13.03 -5.94
CA SER A 30 3.97 14.04 -5.97
C SER A 30 3.35 14.20 -7.36
N LEU A 31 4.14 14.06 -8.42
CA LEU A 31 3.65 14.14 -9.80
C LEU A 31 2.67 13.00 -10.11
N LEU A 32 3.03 11.77 -9.74
CA LEU A 32 2.16 10.61 -9.96
C LEU A 32 0.91 10.65 -9.07
N ALA A 33 1.06 11.14 -7.84
CA ALA A 33 -0.05 11.32 -6.91
C ALA A 33 -1.04 12.39 -7.39
N GLU A 34 -0.54 13.48 -7.99
CA GLU A 34 -1.39 14.48 -8.64
C GLU A 34 -2.09 13.90 -9.85
N GLU A 35 -1.35 13.20 -10.73
CA GLU A 35 -1.87 12.64 -11.97
C GLU A 35 -3.00 11.65 -11.73
N TYR A 36 -2.83 10.68 -10.81
CA TYR A 36 -3.80 9.60 -10.61
C TYR A 36 -4.81 9.83 -9.48
N SER A 37 -4.57 10.80 -8.61
CA SER A 37 -5.40 10.98 -7.40
C SER A 37 -5.64 12.44 -7.02
N HIS A 38 -5.16 13.41 -7.79
CA HIS A 38 -5.25 14.85 -7.48
C HIS A 38 -4.80 15.21 -6.06
N ALA A 39 -3.77 14.52 -5.57
CA ALA A 39 -3.25 14.64 -4.22
C ALA A 39 -1.71 14.72 -4.23
N PRO A 40 -1.13 15.86 -4.67
CA PRO A 40 0.33 15.99 -4.84
C PRO A 40 1.12 15.86 -3.54
N ASP A 41 0.49 16.10 -2.41
CA ASP A 41 1.06 15.98 -1.06
C ASP A 41 0.90 14.58 -0.44
N TYR A 42 0.32 13.62 -1.19
CA TYR A 42 0.07 12.26 -0.70
C TYR A 42 1.33 11.57 -0.16
N PRO A 43 2.50 11.58 -0.84
CA PRO A 43 3.67 10.86 -0.36
C PRO A 43 4.11 11.30 1.04
N ASP A 44 4.14 12.61 1.29
CA ASP A 44 4.56 13.15 2.58
C ASP A 44 3.52 12.87 3.67
N ILE A 45 2.25 13.11 3.38
CA ILE A 45 1.15 12.86 4.34
C ILE A 45 1.07 11.36 4.69
N ALA A 46 1.15 10.48 3.71
CA ALA A 46 1.07 9.05 3.93
C ALA A 46 2.27 8.54 4.75
N LEU A 47 3.46 9.04 4.47
CA LEU A 47 4.66 8.66 5.22
C LEU A 47 4.57 9.12 6.69
N ASP A 48 4.08 10.33 6.95
CA ASP A 48 3.90 10.84 8.31
C ASP A 48 2.78 10.09 9.05
N ALA A 49 1.70 9.74 8.35
CA ALA A 49 0.64 8.89 8.91
C ALA A 49 1.17 7.49 9.29
N ILE A 50 1.95 6.86 8.42
CA ILE A 50 2.57 5.56 8.68
C ILE A 50 3.52 5.64 9.88
N ARG A 51 4.36 6.67 9.98
CA ARG A 51 5.23 6.89 11.15
C ARG A 51 4.44 6.97 12.45
N GLU A 52 3.33 7.69 12.45
CA GLU A 52 2.47 7.80 13.64
C GLU A 52 1.81 6.45 13.96
N MET A 53 1.34 5.69 12.97
CA MET A 53 0.77 4.36 13.17
C MET A 53 1.80 3.39 13.78
N LEU A 54 3.03 3.40 13.28
CA LEU A 54 4.15 2.61 13.81
C LEU A 54 4.45 3.01 15.27
N ARG A 55 4.49 4.32 15.56
CA ARG A 55 4.70 4.81 16.93
C ARG A 55 3.66 4.26 17.90
N GLN A 56 2.39 4.15 17.49
CA GLN A 56 1.29 3.68 18.34
C GLN A 56 1.29 2.17 18.54
N THR A 57 1.65 1.41 17.52
CA THR A 57 1.55 -0.07 17.56
C THR A 57 2.84 -0.74 17.99
N GLY A 58 4.01 -0.13 17.72
CA GLY A 58 5.32 -0.74 17.94
C GLY A 58 5.58 -1.93 17.01
N GLU A 59 6.47 -2.83 17.44
CA GLU A 59 6.84 -4.04 16.69
C GLU A 59 5.65 -4.95 16.41
N PRO A 60 5.58 -5.56 15.23
CA PRO A 60 4.52 -6.52 14.89
C PRO A 60 4.51 -7.71 15.84
N GLN A 61 3.32 -8.07 16.31
CA GLN A 61 3.07 -9.23 17.16
C GLN A 61 2.08 -10.16 16.47
N LEU A 62 2.47 -11.43 16.31
CA LEU A 62 1.60 -12.46 15.79
C LEU A 62 0.99 -13.26 16.96
N ASP A 63 -0.23 -13.72 16.80
CA ASP A 63 -0.85 -14.64 17.72
C ASP A 63 -0.40 -16.11 17.48
N SER A 64 -0.99 -17.06 18.22
CA SER A 64 -0.67 -18.50 18.10
C SER A 64 -0.97 -19.09 16.72
N ASP A 65 -1.85 -18.45 15.95
CA ASP A 65 -2.25 -18.89 14.61
C ASP A 65 -1.45 -18.17 13.51
N GLY A 66 -0.49 -17.32 13.90
CA GLY A 66 0.34 -16.54 12.98
C GLY A 66 -0.38 -15.31 12.41
N ILE A 67 -1.47 -14.87 13.02
CA ILE A 67 -2.24 -13.71 12.59
C ILE A 67 -1.69 -12.45 13.31
N LEU A 68 -1.56 -11.35 12.58
CA LEU A 68 -1.12 -10.07 13.15
C LEU A 68 -2.14 -9.57 14.18
N SER A 69 -1.79 -9.62 15.46
CA SER A 69 -2.62 -9.19 16.60
C SER A 69 -2.31 -7.76 17.03
N ARG A 70 -1.10 -7.27 16.78
CA ARG A 70 -0.66 -5.89 17.01
C ARG A 70 0.42 -5.50 15.99
N GLY A 71 0.41 -4.27 15.52
CA GLY A 71 1.44 -3.78 14.59
C GLY A 71 0.87 -3.00 13.42
N THR A 72 1.74 -2.70 12.47
CA THR A 72 1.36 -2.02 11.22
C THR A 72 1.76 -2.88 10.03
N LEU A 73 0.81 -3.12 9.12
CA LEU A 73 1.02 -3.77 7.83
C LEU A 73 0.84 -2.74 6.72
N VAL A 74 1.95 -2.29 6.13
CA VAL A 74 1.92 -1.33 5.02
C VAL A 74 1.74 -2.06 3.71
N ARG A 75 0.77 -1.62 2.90
CA ARG A 75 0.47 -2.25 1.61
C ARG A 75 0.87 -1.35 0.45
N HIS A 76 1.38 -1.96 -0.61
CA HIS A 76 1.64 -1.28 -1.87
C HIS A 76 1.15 -2.11 -3.05
N LEU A 77 0.32 -1.52 -3.88
CA LEU A 77 -0.17 -2.12 -5.12
C LEU A 77 0.74 -1.71 -6.27
N VAL A 78 1.37 -2.71 -6.91
CA VAL A 78 2.18 -2.47 -8.10
C VAL A 78 1.26 -2.09 -9.27
N LEU A 79 1.52 -0.92 -9.85
CA LEU A 79 0.79 -0.44 -11.03
C LEU A 79 1.56 -0.76 -12.32
N PRO A 80 0.86 -1.04 -13.42
CA PRO A 80 1.50 -1.31 -14.70
C PRO A 80 2.28 -0.09 -15.19
N GLY A 81 3.51 -0.32 -15.67
CA GLY A 81 4.39 0.76 -16.13
C GLY A 81 5.06 1.60 -15.02
N ALA A 82 4.58 1.51 -13.77
CA ALA A 82 5.01 2.39 -12.67
C ALA A 82 6.13 1.81 -11.78
N GLY A 83 7.05 1.02 -12.31
CA GLY A 83 8.13 0.40 -11.54
C GLY A 83 9.05 1.39 -10.82
N LYS A 84 9.17 2.62 -11.29
CA LYS A 84 9.89 3.69 -10.57
C LYS A 84 9.17 4.10 -9.29
N ASN A 85 7.82 4.17 -9.33
CA ASN A 85 7.00 4.45 -8.18
C ASN A 85 7.17 3.39 -7.09
N THR A 86 7.06 2.11 -7.47
CA THR A 86 7.23 0.99 -6.53
C THR A 86 8.60 1.03 -5.85
N ARG A 87 9.69 1.25 -6.61
CA ARG A 87 11.02 1.41 -6.01
C ARG A 87 11.10 2.58 -5.05
N GLY A 88 10.57 3.74 -5.44
CA GLY A 88 10.55 4.91 -4.56
C GLY A 88 9.74 4.69 -3.28
N VAL A 89 8.62 3.97 -3.34
CA VAL A 89 7.86 3.55 -2.15
C VAL A 89 8.70 2.66 -1.24
N ILE A 90 9.37 1.65 -1.80
CA ILE A 90 10.25 0.76 -1.04
C ILE A 90 11.38 1.55 -0.38
N ASP A 91 12.03 2.47 -1.13
CA ASP A 91 13.12 3.31 -0.61
C ASP A 91 12.66 4.21 0.55
N MET A 92 11.46 4.80 0.44
CA MET A 92 10.89 5.63 1.51
C MET A 92 10.60 4.81 2.78
N LEU A 93 10.03 3.62 2.61
CA LEU A 93 9.68 2.73 3.72
C LEU A 93 10.91 2.11 4.38
N ALA A 94 11.94 1.76 3.62
CA ALA A 94 13.19 1.22 4.13
C ALA A 94 13.96 2.20 5.06
N GLN A 95 13.62 3.50 5.02
CA GLN A 95 14.20 4.51 5.91
C GLN A 95 13.44 4.66 7.25
N LEU A 96 12.35 3.93 7.44
CA LEU A 96 11.59 4.00 8.69
C LEU A 96 12.36 3.31 9.83
N PRO A 97 12.37 3.91 11.03
CA PRO A 97 13.19 3.43 12.14
C PRO A 97 12.58 2.25 12.92
N GLN A 98 11.44 1.75 12.50
CA GLN A 98 10.65 0.75 13.23
C GLN A 98 10.25 -0.39 12.33
N ASP A 99 10.08 -1.56 12.94
CA ASP A 99 9.65 -2.75 12.23
C ASP A 99 8.17 -2.67 11.85
N PHE A 100 7.88 -3.11 10.66
CA PHE A 100 6.53 -3.24 10.11
C PHE A 100 6.49 -4.43 9.15
N ILE A 101 5.30 -4.89 8.83
CA ILE A 101 5.12 -5.86 7.76
C ILE A 101 4.78 -5.12 6.47
N PHE A 102 5.50 -5.44 5.40
CA PHE A 102 5.23 -4.88 4.08
C PHE A 102 4.49 -5.89 3.21
N SER A 103 3.41 -5.48 2.55
CA SER A 103 2.69 -6.31 1.58
C SER A 103 2.80 -5.72 0.19
N LEU A 104 3.54 -6.42 -0.68
CA LEU A 104 3.65 -6.08 -2.10
C LEU A 104 2.58 -6.85 -2.88
N MET A 105 1.62 -6.11 -3.46
CA MET A 105 0.42 -6.67 -4.08
C MET A 105 0.49 -6.58 -5.60
N ALA A 106 0.12 -7.68 -6.28
CA ALA A 106 0.03 -7.78 -7.74
C ALA A 106 -1.40 -7.60 -8.30
N GLN A 107 -2.39 -7.39 -7.44
CA GLN A 107 -3.83 -7.55 -7.75
C GLN A 107 -4.45 -6.36 -8.49
N TYR A 108 -3.64 -5.55 -9.18
CA TYR A 108 -4.20 -4.45 -9.97
C TYR A 108 -5.13 -4.98 -11.06
N THR A 109 -6.37 -4.51 -11.04
CA THR A 109 -7.37 -4.78 -12.08
C THR A 109 -7.83 -3.45 -12.69
N PRO A 110 -7.70 -3.27 -14.01
CA PRO A 110 -8.17 -2.05 -14.67
C PRO A 110 -9.67 -1.82 -14.44
N ILE A 111 -10.04 -0.59 -14.13
CA ILE A 111 -11.43 -0.16 -14.11
C ILE A 111 -11.84 0.11 -15.57
N PRO A 112 -13.00 -0.37 -16.04
CA PRO A 112 -13.45 -0.12 -17.42
C PRO A 112 -13.45 1.37 -17.76
N GLY A 113 -12.80 1.72 -18.87
CA GLY A 113 -12.67 3.10 -19.34
C GLY A 113 -11.46 3.87 -18.82
N ILE A 114 -10.70 3.32 -17.86
CA ILE A 114 -9.50 3.97 -17.34
C ILE A 114 -8.44 4.22 -18.42
N GLU A 115 -8.40 3.35 -19.42
CA GLU A 115 -7.47 3.40 -20.56
C GLU A 115 -7.68 4.62 -21.47
N ILE A 116 -8.83 5.29 -21.36
CA ILE A 116 -9.14 6.50 -22.14
C ILE A 116 -8.30 7.66 -21.61
N GLU A 117 -8.20 7.78 -20.30
CA GLU A 117 -7.45 8.86 -19.62
C GLU A 117 -6.00 8.45 -19.32
N TYR A 118 -5.81 7.18 -18.90
CA TYR A 118 -4.50 6.61 -18.52
C TYR A 118 -4.28 5.30 -19.26
N PRO A 119 -3.80 5.34 -20.51
CA PRO A 119 -3.63 4.14 -21.36
C PRO A 119 -2.77 3.05 -20.72
N GLU A 120 -1.77 3.42 -19.94
CA GLU A 120 -0.89 2.50 -19.22
C GLU A 120 -1.63 1.71 -18.14
N LEU A 121 -2.67 2.28 -17.53
CA LEU A 121 -3.49 1.63 -16.51
C LEU A 121 -4.59 0.73 -17.10
N GLY A 122 -4.77 0.71 -18.42
CA GLY A 122 -5.77 -0.13 -19.12
C GLY A 122 -5.42 -1.63 -19.14
N ARG A 123 -4.37 -2.08 -18.47
CA ARG A 123 -3.93 -3.48 -18.44
C ARG A 123 -3.54 -3.92 -17.03
N ARG A 124 -3.54 -5.20 -16.78
CA ARG A 124 -2.91 -5.76 -15.58
C ARG A 124 -1.39 -5.64 -15.66
N ILE A 125 -0.71 -5.75 -14.52
CA ILE A 125 0.74 -5.86 -14.47
C ILE A 125 1.19 -7.18 -15.10
N THR A 126 2.39 -7.19 -15.66
CA THR A 126 3.03 -8.41 -16.16
C THR A 126 3.81 -9.10 -15.03
N GLN A 127 4.05 -10.42 -15.19
CA GLN A 127 4.92 -11.16 -14.27
C GLN A 127 6.29 -10.48 -14.12
N GLN A 128 6.87 -10.04 -15.23
CA GLN A 128 8.18 -9.38 -15.22
C GLN A 128 8.19 -8.06 -14.42
N GLU A 129 7.09 -7.27 -14.46
CA GLU A 129 6.98 -6.05 -13.66
C GLU A 129 6.94 -6.37 -12.18
N TYR A 130 6.19 -7.42 -11.80
CA TYR A 130 6.10 -7.88 -10.43
C TYR A 130 7.43 -8.47 -9.92
N ASP A 131 8.06 -9.35 -10.69
CA ASP A 131 9.33 -9.96 -10.32
C ASP A 131 10.42 -8.91 -10.07
N ARG A 132 10.51 -7.88 -10.92
CA ARG A 132 11.43 -6.75 -10.71
C ARG A 132 11.15 -5.96 -9.43
N ALA A 133 9.88 -5.83 -9.05
CA ALA A 133 9.50 -5.16 -7.81
C ALA A 133 9.87 -6.03 -6.59
N ALA A 134 9.61 -7.34 -6.65
CA ALA A 134 9.97 -8.30 -5.62
C ALA A 134 11.49 -8.39 -5.42
N GLU A 135 12.26 -8.52 -6.52
CA GLU A 135 13.73 -8.52 -6.45
C GLU A 135 14.29 -7.23 -5.85
N TYR A 136 13.65 -6.10 -6.10
CA TYR A 136 14.07 -4.83 -5.50
C TYR A 136 13.77 -4.80 -4.01
N LEU A 137 12.60 -5.29 -3.60
CA LEU A 137 12.22 -5.39 -2.20
C LEU A 137 13.18 -6.29 -1.41
N GLU A 138 13.54 -7.45 -1.93
CA GLU A 138 14.49 -8.39 -1.30
C GLU A 138 15.86 -7.75 -0.97
N ARG A 139 16.25 -6.74 -1.74
CA ARG A 139 17.53 -6.03 -1.56
C ARG A 139 17.41 -4.73 -0.76
N SER A 140 16.20 -4.34 -0.36
CA SER A 140 15.93 -3.03 0.24
C SER A 140 16.30 -2.92 1.72
N GLY A 141 16.48 -4.06 2.41
CA GLY A 141 16.66 -4.12 3.87
C GLY A 141 15.35 -4.18 4.66
N ILE A 142 14.18 -4.20 4.01
CA ILE A 142 12.90 -4.50 4.68
C ILE A 142 12.86 -6.00 4.95
N GLU A 143 12.88 -6.41 6.22
CA GLU A 143 13.02 -7.82 6.61
C GLU A 143 11.71 -8.59 6.61
N SER A 144 10.60 -7.94 7.00
CA SER A 144 9.30 -8.59 7.14
C SER A 144 8.38 -8.19 6.00
N TYR A 145 8.10 -9.11 5.07
CA TYR A 145 7.20 -8.81 3.94
C TYR A 145 6.42 -10.03 3.44
N TYR A 146 5.29 -9.74 2.79
CA TYR A 146 4.50 -10.69 2.02
C TYR A 146 4.51 -10.33 0.53
N LEU A 147 4.70 -11.35 -0.32
CA LEU A 147 4.57 -11.24 -1.76
C LEU A 147 3.22 -11.86 -2.17
N GLN A 148 2.30 -11.03 -2.66
CA GLN A 148 1.01 -11.49 -3.18
C GLN A 148 1.10 -11.53 -4.71
N GLY A 149 1.27 -12.74 -5.26
CA GLY A 149 1.46 -12.96 -6.69
C GLY A 149 0.21 -12.72 -7.54
N LEU A 150 0.38 -12.81 -8.87
CA LEU A 150 -0.67 -12.55 -9.86
C LEU A 150 -1.88 -13.50 -9.73
N ASP A 151 -1.68 -14.72 -9.24
CA ASP A 151 -2.73 -15.73 -9.08
C ASP A 151 -3.75 -15.36 -7.98
N SER A 152 -3.44 -14.38 -7.13
CA SER A 152 -4.35 -13.86 -6.11
C SER A 152 -5.29 -12.77 -6.63
N ALA A 153 -5.17 -12.35 -7.88
CA ALA A 153 -6.03 -11.35 -8.53
C ALA A 153 -7.27 -12.02 -9.15
N THR A 154 -8.29 -12.31 -8.36
CA THR A 154 -9.59 -12.77 -8.86
C THR A 154 -10.54 -11.58 -9.06
N GLU A 155 -11.40 -11.64 -10.08
CA GLU A 155 -12.41 -10.60 -10.36
C GLU A 155 -13.40 -10.41 -9.20
N GLU A 156 -13.56 -11.42 -8.35
CA GLU A 156 -14.37 -11.39 -7.14
C GLU A 156 -13.88 -10.41 -6.06
N MET A 157 -12.66 -9.89 -6.18
CA MET A 157 -12.09 -8.90 -5.25
C MET A 157 -12.47 -7.44 -5.59
N LEU A 158 -13.13 -7.19 -6.71
CA LEU A 158 -13.64 -5.86 -7.02
C LEU A 158 -14.97 -5.66 -6.29
N PRO A 159 -15.06 -4.68 -5.35
CA PRO A 159 -16.36 -4.33 -4.79
C PRO A 159 -17.25 -3.82 -5.94
N VAL A 160 -18.46 -4.34 -6.02
CA VAL A 160 -19.47 -3.81 -6.93
C VAL A 160 -19.92 -2.45 -6.41
N PHE A 161 -19.41 -1.37 -7.00
CA PHE A 161 -19.84 -0.01 -6.70
C PHE A 161 -21.14 0.32 -7.46
N ASP A 162 -22.23 -0.37 -7.12
CA ASP A 162 -23.55 -0.12 -7.70
C ASP A 162 -24.42 0.86 -6.89
N GLY A 163 -23.84 1.48 -5.84
CA GLY A 163 -24.53 2.42 -4.98
C GLY A 163 -25.51 1.79 -3.99
N THR A 164 -25.63 0.46 -3.94
CA THR A 164 -26.60 -0.24 -3.06
C THR A 164 -26.04 -0.64 -1.69
N GLY A 165 -24.79 -0.32 -1.42
CA GLY A 165 -24.02 -0.74 -0.21
C GLY A 165 -24.10 0.16 1.01
N THR A 166 -25.15 0.97 1.17
CA THR A 166 -25.35 1.75 2.40
C THR A 166 -26.72 1.41 3.02
N ASN A 167 -26.72 0.44 3.89
CA ASN A 167 -27.67 0.31 4.99
C ASN A 167 -26.91 0.16 6.29
#